data_4a2e862afc00000d037b6dd39c15292c
#
_entry.id   4a2e862afc00000d037b6dd39c15292c
#
_cell.length_a   1.000
_cell.length_b   1.000
_cell.length_c   1.000
_cell.angle_alpha   90.00
_cell.angle_beta   90.00
_cell.angle_gamma   90.00
#
_symmetry.space_group_name_H-M   'P 1'
#
loop_
_entity.id
_entity.type
_entity.pdbx_description
1 polymer ?
#
loop_
_entity_poly.entity_id
_entity_poly.type
_entity_poly.pdbx_seq_one_letter_code
_entity_poly.pdbx_strand_id
1 'polypeptide(L)'
;MKKTFATIFRWIGVILLVILLALVGFLWFGNYHPKPVEATNVTCPEGAPMLESGQGLKALTWNVQTMSSKNYVFWSDLPNNDGPDEKPSKEDITATFEETVRVIKDESPDFILIQEIDVGAERTYYEDQFARLTGMLPEYPCYASVFDWKSAYVPHPRIHGSVGWKVAILSKYKITEAERIQLSTARKSFLEDQFRIQPAILKATLPTSDGGQFAALTLHLDLYVPGTNAKDLQLAEIDKELSTLTAAGIPWILGGDFNLLPFDDAAYARLAPEQQKYYNPKSEIKYLTDRYQVVPTIQEVTGADFAKWLTRWPNDPSIKGPDRTLDYLFLSDDLKIGDHYVRSEDTLYISDHLPVIVEFEIP
;
A
#
# COMPACT_ATOMS: atom_id res chain seq x y z
N MET A 1 48.08 -36.24 -19.79
CA MET A 1 47.86 -34.86 -19.36
C MET A 1 46.82 -34.11 -20.18
N LYS A 2 46.95 -33.90 -21.51
CA LYS A 2 45.95 -33.10 -22.33
C LYS A 2 44.50 -33.61 -22.27
N LYS A 3 44.24 -34.95 -22.23
CA LYS A 3 42.90 -35.53 -22.13
C LYS A 3 42.26 -35.28 -20.76
N THR A 4 43.05 -35.30 -19.67
CA THR A 4 42.59 -35.07 -18.31
C THR A 4 42.19 -33.60 -18.14
N PHE A 5 42.97 -32.64 -18.67
CA PHE A 5 42.62 -31.22 -18.67
C PHE A 5 41.32 -30.92 -19.44
N ALA A 6 41.14 -31.51 -20.61
CA ALA A 6 39.91 -31.35 -21.40
C ALA A 6 38.67 -31.86 -20.63
N THR A 7 38.81 -33.01 -19.92
CA THR A 7 37.73 -33.56 -19.09
C THR A 7 37.40 -32.66 -17.92
N ILE A 8 38.40 -32.10 -17.23
CA ILE A 8 38.21 -31.16 -16.12
C ILE A 8 37.50 -29.89 -16.60
N PHE A 9 37.94 -29.29 -17.72
CA PHE A 9 37.28 -28.11 -18.31
C PHE A 9 35.83 -28.37 -18.69
N ARG A 10 35.54 -29.58 -19.24
CA ARG A 10 34.16 -29.98 -19.55
C ARG A 10 33.28 -30.04 -18.31
N TRP A 11 33.76 -30.65 -17.21
CA TRP A 11 33.01 -30.73 -15.96
C TRP A 11 32.81 -29.35 -15.31
N ILE A 12 33.84 -28.49 -15.32
CA ILE A 12 33.70 -27.09 -14.88
C ILE A 12 32.60 -26.36 -15.71
N GLY A 13 32.60 -26.52 -17.02
CA GLY A 13 31.58 -25.93 -17.88
C GLY A 13 30.16 -26.43 -17.55
N VAL A 14 30.01 -27.75 -17.28
CA VAL A 14 28.72 -28.33 -16.87
C VAL A 14 28.28 -27.78 -15.51
N ILE A 15 29.18 -27.70 -14.54
CA ILE A 15 28.88 -27.17 -13.20
C ILE A 15 28.45 -25.70 -13.31
N LEU A 16 29.17 -24.87 -14.06
CA LEU A 16 28.82 -23.46 -14.27
C LEU A 16 27.47 -23.32 -14.96
N LEU A 17 27.15 -24.16 -15.94
CA LEU A 17 25.85 -24.16 -16.60
C LEU A 17 24.73 -24.53 -15.62
N VAL A 18 24.93 -25.54 -14.78
CA VAL A 18 23.95 -25.96 -13.77
C VAL A 18 23.71 -24.82 -12.75
N ILE A 19 24.79 -24.18 -12.29
CA ILE A 19 24.68 -23.01 -11.38
C ILE A 19 23.91 -21.86 -12.06
N LEU A 20 24.22 -21.56 -13.32
CA LEU A 20 23.53 -20.53 -14.07
C LEU A 20 22.02 -20.84 -14.22
N LEU A 21 21.69 -22.07 -14.59
CA LEU A 21 20.29 -22.50 -14.72
C LEU A 21 19.55 -22.46 -13.39
N ALA A 22 20.22 -22.86 -12.29
CA ALA A 22 19.67 -22.77 -10.95
C ALA A 22 19.43 -21.31 -10.53
N LEU A 23 20.37 -20.42 -10.85
CA LEU A 23 20.23 -18.98 -10.59
C LEU A 23 19.08 -18.37 -11.39
N VAL A 24 19.00 -18.66 -12.69
CA VAL A 24 17.88 -18.19 -13.54
C VAL A 24 16.55 -18.74 -13.05
N GLY A 25 16.51 -20.02 -12.68
CA GLY A 25 15.33 -20.63 -12.07
C GLY A 25 14.93 -19.94 -10.76
N PHE A 26 15.89 -19.66 -9.88
CA PHE A 26 15.65 -18.95 -8.63
C PHE A 26 15.11 -17.52 -8.90
N LEU A 27 15.75 -16.77 -9.81
CA LEU A 27 15.31 -15.42 -10.17
C LEU A 27 13.88 -15.41 -10.74
N TRP A 28 13.51 -16.44 -11.49
CA TRP A 28 12.18 -16.50 -12.09
C TRP A 28 11.11 -17.03 -11.15
N PHE A 29 11.36 -18.12 -10.45
CA PHE A 29 10.36 -18.75 -9.56
C PHE A 29 10.36 -18.21 -8.15
N GLY A 30 11.46 -17.59 -7.70
CA GLY A 30 11.59 -17.00 -6.37
C GLY A 30 11.02 -15.57 -6.27
N ASN A 31 10.75 -14.91 -7.40
CA ASN A 31 10.24 -13.54 -7.46
C ASN A 31 8.82 -13.47 -8.03
N TYR A 32 8.15 -12.38 -7.72
CA TYR A 32 6.78 -12.16 -8.13
C TYR A 32 6.72 -11.48 -9.51
N HIS A 33 6.03 -12.12 -10.45
CA HIS A 33 5.81 -11.62 -11.80
C HIS A 33 4.30 -11.57 -12.08
N PRO A 34 3.61 -10.52 -11.60
CA PRO A 34 2.16 -10.41 -11.76
C PRO A 34 1.79 -10.18 -13.22
N LYS A 35 0.57 -10.62 -13.59
CA LYS A 35 -0.05 -10.24 -14.87
C LYS A 35 -0.57 -8.80 -14.78
N PRO A 36 -0.84 -8.15 -15.92
CA PRO A 36 -1.43 -6.80 -15.94
C PRO A 36 -2.74 -6.71 -15.15
N VAL A 37 -3.60 -7.73 -15.23
CA VAL A 37 -4.81 -7.89 -14.42
C VAL A 37 -4.91 -9.35 -13.98
N GLU A 38 -5.17 -9.55 -12.70
CA GLU A 38 -5.33 -10.88 -12.08
C GLU A 38 -6.53 -10.88 -11.13
N ALA A 39 -7.46 -11.83 -11.32
CA ALA A 39 -8.46 -12.12 -10.30
C ALA A 39 -7.76 -12.59 -9.02
N THR A 40 -8.22 -12.12 -7.88
CA THR A 40 -7.71 -12.55 -6.57
C THR A 40 -8.79 -13.23 -5.74
N ASN A 41 -8.36 -14.03 -4.77
CA ASN A 41 -9.29 -14.73 -3.88
C ASN A 41 -10.06 -13.75 -3.00
N VAL A 42 -11.36 -13.94 -2.95
CA VAL A 42 -12.26 -13.29 -2.00
C VAL A 42 -12.67 -14.30 -0.95
N THR A 43 -12.52 -13.95 0.31
CA THR A 43 -13.15 -14.65 1.41
C THR A 43 -14.39 -13.85 1.80
N CYS A 44 -15.57 -14.45 1.69
CA CYS A 44 -16.83 -13.80 2.02
C CYS A 44 -17.92 -14.87 2.21
N PRO A 45 -18.63 -14.91 3.34
CA PRO A 45 -19.75 -15.84 3.55
C PRO A 45 -20.90 -15.52 2.60
N GLU A 46 -21.65 -16.55 2.17
CA GLU A 46 -22.80 -16.39 1.26
C GLU A 46 -23.86 -15.42 1.81
N GLY A 47 -24.08 -15.43 3.13
CA GLY A 47 -25.07 -14.60 3.82
C GLY A 47 -24.57 -13.21 4.23
N ALA A 48 -23.41 -12.76 3.75
CA ALA A 48 -22.94 -11.41 4.03
C ALA A 48 -23.91 -10.36 3.47
N PRO A 49 -24.18 -9.25 4.22
CA PRO A 49 -25.11 -8.22 3.79
C PRO A 49 -24.66 -7.53 2.50
N MET A 50 -25.60 -7.12 1.68
CA MET A 50 -25.34 -6.25 0.52
C MET A 50 -25.48 -4.78 0.91
N LEU A 51 -24.90 -3.90 0.12
CA LEU A 51 -25.08 -2.47 0.27
C LEU A 51 -26.52 -2.06 -0.13
N GLU A 52 -27.02 -1.00 0.47
CA GLU A 52 -28.34 -0.44 0.15
C GLU A 52 -28.18 0.99 -0.40
N SER A 53 -28.94 1.36 -1.45
CA SER A 53 -28.97 2.73 -1.95
C SER A 53 -29.39 3.72 -0.86
N GLY A 54 -28.77 4.89 -0.83
CA GLY A 54 -28.98 5.91 0.21
C GLY A 54 -28.33 5.57 1.56
N GLN A 55 -27.52 4.52 1.63
CA GLN A 55 -26.86 4.11 2.87
C GLN A 55 -25.68 5.04 3.18
N GLY A 56 -25.61 5.51 4.43
CA GLY A 56 -24.42 6.15 4.99
C GLY A 56 -23.38 5.11 5.35
N LEU A 57 -22.14 5.32 4.93
CA LEU A 57 -21.01 4.41 5.10
C LEU A 57 -19.80 5.16 5.64
N LYS A 58 -18.89 4.43 6.28
CA LYS A 58 -17.60 4.94 6.76
C LYS A 58 -16.46 4.12 6.16
N ALA A 59 -15.45 4.79 5.63
CA ALA A 59 -14.21 4.15 5.18
C ALA A 59 -13.01 4.66 5.98
N LEU A 60 -12.05 3.77 6.18
CA LEU A 60 -10.75 4.04 6.79
C LEU A 60 -9.65 3.55 5.85
N THR A 61 -8.67 4.40 5.53
CA THR A 61 -7.41 3.97 4.90
C THR A 61 -6.25 4.14 5.86
N TRP A 62 -5.36 3.15 5.92
CA TRP A 62 -4.22 3.17 6.82
C TRP A 62 -3.05 2.32 6.32
N ASN A 63 -1.90 2.93 6.13
CA ASN A 63 -0.63 2.22 6.02
C ASN A 63 -0.19 1.83 7.44
N VAL A 64 -0.13 0.53 7.72
CA VAL A 64 0.12 -0.01 9.07
C VAL A 64 1.59 -0.35 9.33
N GLN A 65 2.50 0.05 8.42
CA GLN A 65 3.95 -0.12 8.59
C GLN A 65 4.33 -1.53 9.08
N THR A 66 3.73 -2.57 8.48
CA THR A 66 3.96 -3.97 8.85
C THR A 66 3.78 -4.30 10.35
N MET A 67 2.95 -3.52 11.03
CA MET A 67 2.72 -3.60 12.48
C MET A 67 4.01 -3.38 13.31
N SER A 68 4.91 -2.52 12.83
CA SER A 68 6.25 -2.38 13.42
C SER A 68 6.33 -1.36 14.55
N SER A 69 5.30 -0.55 14.75
CA SER A 69 5.28 0.59 15.69
C SER A 69 6.25 1.74 15.34
N LYS A 70 6.23 2.79 16.14
CA LYS A 70 7.15 3.94 16.05
C LYS A 70 8.43 3.78 16.87
N ASN A 71 8.68 2.61 17.46
CA ASN A 71 9.83 2.39 18.34
C ASN A 71 11.15 2.14 17.60
N TYR A 72 11.11 2.04 16.27
CA TYR A 72 12.23 1.63 15.43
C TYR A 72 12.59 2.72 14.43
N VAL A 73 13.88 2.80 14.11
CA VAL A 73 14.41 3.58 13.00
C VAL A 73 15.05 2.58 12.05
N PHE A 74 14.28 2.08 11.11
CA PHE A 74 14.77 1.09 10.16
C PHE A 74 15.82 1.69 9.24
N TRP A 75 16.68 0.84 8.68
CA TRP A 75 17.76 1.26 7.81
C TRP A 75 17.28 2.16 6.65
N SER A 76 16.06 1.93 6.14
CA SER A 76 15.45 2.69 5.03
C SER A 76 14.79 4.01 5.46
N ASP A 77 14.60 4.24 6.76
CA ASP A 77 13.92 5.44 7.27
C ASP A 77 14.81 6.69 7.21
N LEU A 78 16.14 6.48 7.22
CA LEU A 78 17.09 7.56 7.14
C LEU A 78 17.55 7.82 5.70
N PRO A 79 17.84 9.09 5.34
CA PRO A 79 18.21 9.47 3.97
C PRO A 79 19.43 8.74 3.40
N ASN A 80 20.34 8.26 4.25
CA ASN A 80 21.55 7.54 3.84
C ASN A 80 21.42 6.01 3.93
N ASN A 81 20.22 5.48 4.22
CA ASN A 81 19.95 4.07 4.47
C ASN A 81 20.82 3.48 5.60
N ASP A 82 21.04 4.24 6.66
CA ASP A 82 21.92 3.91 7.79
C ASP A 82 21.19 3.80 9.14
N GLY A 83 19.86 3.73 9.14
CA GLY A 83 19.08 3.47 10.35
C GLY A 83 19.55 2.19 11.07
N PRO A 84 19.55 2.16 12.41
CA PRO A 84 20.16 1.08 13.19
C PRO A 84 19.38 -0.23 13.14
N ASP A 85 18.06 -0.17 12.94
CA ASP A 85 17.17 -1.31 13.14
C ASP A 85 16.90 -2.07 11.83
N GLU A 86 16.74 -3.40 11.93
CA GLU A 86 16.42 -4.26 10.79
C GLU A 86 15.02 -4.85 10.87
N LYS A 87 14.55 -5.14 12.08
CA LYS A 87 13.21 -5.69 12.33
C LYS A 87 12.73 -5.36 13.75
N PRO A 88 11.40 -5.27 13.94
CA PRO A 88 10.79 -5.05 15.24
C PRO A 88 10.86 -6.31 16.11
N SER A 89 10.65 -6.17 17.42
CA SER A 89 10.43 -7.31 18.31
C SER A 89 9.05 -7.94 18.08
N LYS A 90 8.88 -9.21 18.47
CA LYS A 90 7.57 -9.87 18.41
C LYS A 90 6.56 -9.24 19.38
N GLU A 91 7.05 -8.74 20.50
CA GLU A 91 6.28 -8.06 21.52
C GLU A 91 5.71 -6.76 20.98
N ASP A 92 6.52 -5.96 20.28
CA ASP A 92 6.06 -4.71 19.66
C ASP A 92 5.09 -4.95 18.51
N ILE A 93 5.35 -5.96 17.67
CA ILE A 93 4.37 -6.38 16.64
C ILE A 93 3.02 -6.71 17.29
N THR A 94 3.03 -7.45 18.40
CA THR A 94 1.79 -7.84 19.09
C THR A 94 1.06 -6.64 19.67
N ALA A 95 1.77 -5.75 20.35
CA ALA A 95 1.21 -4.52 20.90
C ALA A 95 0.64 -3.61 19.80
N THR A 96 1.35 -3.49 18.66
CA THR A 96 0.89 -2.70 17.51
C THR A 96 -0.39 -3.30 16.88
N PHE A 97 -0.48 -4.63 16.79
CA PHE A 97 -1.71 -5.29 16.36
C PHE A 97 -2.90 -4.97 17.29
N GLU A 98 -2.70 -5.06 18.59
CA GLU A 98 -3.75 -4.78 19.57
C GLU A 98 -4.24 -3.33 19.46
N GLU A 99 -3.32 -2.37 19.31
CA GLU A 99 -3.65 -0.96 19.15
C GLU A 99 -4.32 -0.67 17.78
N THR A 100 -3.82 -1.26 16.69
CA THR A 100 -4.43 -1.13 15.36
C THR A 100 -5.87 -1.65 15.38
N VAL A 101 -6.10 -2.83 15.96
CA VAL A 101 -7.42 -3.43 16.09
C VAL A 101 -8.32 -2.59 17.02
N ARG A 102 -7.78 -2.03 18.11
CA ARG A 102 -8.52 -1.10 18.98
C ARG A 102 -9.04 0.11 18.19
N VAL A 103 -8.17 0.76 17.42
CA VAL A 103 -8.53 1.92 16.59
C VAL A 103 -9.59 1.55 15.57
N ILE A 104 -9.44 0.42 14.85
CA ILE A 104 -10.42 -0.04 13.87
C ILE A 104 -11.78 -0.33 14.51
N LYS A 105 -11.81 -0.98 15.68
CA LYS A 105 -13.06 -1.27 16.39
C LYS A 105 -13.74 -0.02 16.94
N ASP A 106 -12.96 0.94 17.38
CA ASP A 106 -13.46 2.21 17.90
C ASP A 106 -14.08 3.07 16.77
N GLU A 107 -13.41 3.15 15.60
CA GLU A 107 -13.94 3.79 14.40
C GLU A 107 -15.11 3.01 13.79
N SER A 108 -15.09 1.70 13.90
CA SER A 108 -16.08 0.78 13.31
C SER A 108 -16.43 1.11 11.84
N PRO A 109 -15.44 1.32 10.94
CA PRO A 109 -15.72 1.65 9.56
C PRO A 109 -16.44 0.51 8.85
N ASP A 110 -17.05 0.78 7.70
CA ASP A 110 -17.67 -0.22 6.84
C ASP A 110 -16.65 -0.84 5.87
N PHE A 111 -15.65 -0.05 5.50
CA PHE A 111 -14.51 -0.47 4.69
C PHE A 111 -13.20 -0.11 5.37
N ILE A 112 -12.27 -1.06 5.35
CA ILE A 112 -10.89 -0.87 5.80
C ILE A 112 -9.96 -1.12 4.62
N LEU A 113 -9.17 -0.11 4.26
CA LEU A 113 -8.22 -0.10 3.16
C LEU A 113 -6.81 -0.07 3.76
N ILE A 114 -6.14 -1.22 3.82
CA ILE A 114 -4.85 -1.39 4.50
C ILE A 114 -3.71 -1.45 3.49
N GLN A 115 -2.60 -0.82 3.83
CA GLN A 115 -1.34 -0.93 3.11
C GLN A 115 -0.24 -1.45 4.06
N GLU A 116 0.78 -2.05 3.47
CA GLU A 116 1.93 -2.62 4.18
C GLU A 116 1.59 -3.66 5.24
N ILE A 117 0.76 -4.64 4.93
CA ILE A 117 0.59 -5.81 5.80
C ILE A 117 1.45 -6.96 5.29
N ASP A 118 2.33 -7.50 6.15
CA ASP A 118 3.29 -8.55 5.76
C ASP A 118 2.67 -9.95 5.77
N VAL A 119 3.07 -10.76 4.79
CA VAL A 119 2.77 -12.21 4.75
C VAL A 119 4.03 -12.98 4.36
N GLY A 120 4.61 -13.69 5.32
CA GLY A 120 5.78 -14.53 5.11
C GLY A 120 7.10 -13.76 4.95
N ALA A 121 7.18 -12.52 5.43
CA ALA A 121 8.41 -11.73 5.42
C ALA A 121 9.36 -12.11 6.58
N GLU A 122 10.67 -12.11 6.31
CA GLU A 122 11.68 -12.42 7.34
C GLU A 122 11.61 -11.43 8.50
N ARG A 123 11.48 -10.13 8.20
CA ARG A 123 11.47 -9.06 9.21
C ARG A 123 10.30 -9.16 10.19
N THR A 124 9.21 -9.80 9.81
CA THR A 124 8.03 -10.06 10.65
C THR A 124 7.92 -11.53 11.05
N TYR A 125 9.07 -12.22 11.12
CA TYR A 125 9.20 -13.61 11.57
C TYR A 125 8.36 -14.60 10.75
N TYR A 126 8.17 -14.35 9.45
CA TYR A 126 7.37 -15.16 8.53
C TYR A 126 5.88 -15.26 8.89
N GLU A 127 5.39 -14.34 9.73
CA GLU A 127 3.99 -14.31 10.14
C GLU A 127 3.08 -14.00 8.95
N ASP A 128 1.87 -14.57 8.94
CA ASP A 128 0.77 -14.11 8.12
C ASP A 128 -0.04 -13.06 8.91
N GLN A 129 0.43 -11.81 8.83
CA GLN A 129 -0.20 -10.69 9.52
C GLN A 129 -1.62 -10.44 9.02
N PHE A 130 -1.92 -10.73 7.74
CA PHE A 130 -3.26 -10.55 7.20
C PHE A 130 -4.24 -11.56 7.81
N ALA A 131 -3.86 -12.83 7.91
CA ALA A 131 -4.67 -13.84 8.58
C ALA A 131 -4.89 -13.51 10.06
N ARG A 132 -3.87 -12.99 10.75
CA ARG A 132 -4.00 -12.54 12.14
C ARG A 132 -4.98 -11.36 12.26
N LEU A 133 -4.87 -10.35 11.40
CA LEU A 133 -5.75 -9.17 11.41
C LEU A 133 -7.21 -9.57 11.19
N THR A 134 -7.49 -10.37 10.15
CA THR A 134 -8.86 -10.84 9.86
C THR A 134 -9.42 -11.71 10.98
N GLY A 135 -8.57 -12.51 11.65
CA GLY A 135 -8.95 -13.30 12.83
C GLY A 135 -9.32 -12.45 14.06
N MET A 136 -8.75 -11.26 14.20
CA MET A 136 -9.05 -10.31 15.28
C MET A 136 -10.25 -9.38 14.98
N LEU A 137 -10.69 -9.35 13.71
CA LEU A 137 -11.78 -8.49 13.19
C LEU A 137 -12.90 -9.34 12.54
N PRO A 138 -13.56 -10.25 13.29
CA PRO A 138 -14.62 -11.12 12.74
C PRO A 138 -15.85 -10.36 12.23
N GLU A 139 -16.03 -9.10 12.61
CA GLU A 139 -17.05 -8.19 12.12
C GLU A 139 -16.85 -7.76 10.66
N TYR A 140 -15.68 -8.05 10.06
CA TYR A 140 -15.38 -7.84 8.65
C TYR A 140 -15.24 -9.20 7.92
N PRO A 141 -16.35 -9.89 7.67
CA PRO A 141 -16.31 -11.26 7.16
C PRO A 141 -15.90 -11.35 5.69
N CYS A 142 -15.95 -10.23 4.96
CA CYS A 142 -15.59 -10.18 3.55
C CYS A 142 -14.27 -9.44 3.35
N TYR A 143 -13.31 -10.10 2.70
CA TYR A 143 -11.99 -9.49 2.48
C TYR A 143 -11.26 -10.06 1.26
N ALA A 144 -10.36 -9.25 0.73
CA ALA A 144 -9.41 -9.60 -0.31
C ALA A 144 -8.06 -8.94 -0.07
N SER A 145 -6.97 -9.51 -0.57
CA SER A 145 -5.64 -8.92 -0.49
C SER A 145 -4.76 -9.34 -1.67
N VAL A 146 -3.82 -8.47 -2.05
CA VAL A 146 -2.85 -8.75 -3.11
C VAL A 146 -1.46 -8.32 -2.68
N PHE A 147 -0.44 -8.95 -3.26
CA PHE A 147 0.93 -8.54 -3.02
C PHE A 147 1.30 -7.31 -3.85
N ASP A 148 1.90 -6.33 -3.18
CA ASP A 148 2.66 -5.24 -3.79
C ASP A 148 4.12 -5.62 -3.93
N TRP A 149 4.67 -6.35 -2.95
CA TRP A 149 6.04 -6.79 -2.97
C TRP A 149 6.14 -8.23 -2.47
N LYS A 150 6.67 -9.10 -3.32
CA LYS A 150 6.89 -10.50 -2.96
C LYS A 150 8.18 -11.02 -3.56
N SER A 151 9.05 -11.54 -2.73
CA SER A 151 10.25 -12.28 -3.14
C SER A 151 10.58 -13.33 -2.09
N ALA A 152 10.99 -14.51 -2.54
CA ALA A 152 11.46 -15.57 -1.63
C ALA A 152 12.77 -15.20 -0.95
N TYR A 153 13.59 -14.36 -1.56
CA TYR A 153 14.84 -13.87 -0.99
C TYR A 153 15.31 -12.61 -1.70
N VAL A 154 15.47 -11.53 -0.96
CA VAL A 154 16.07 -10.28 -1.45
C VAL A 154 17.53 -10.24 -1.02
N PRO A 155 18.49 -10.20 -1.97
CA PRO A 155 19.92 -10.20 -1.68
C PRO A 155 20.42 -8.79 -1.31
N HIS A 156 19.75 -8.14 -0.37
CA HIS A 156 20.14 -6.83 0.14
C HIS A 156 20.81 -6.96 1.50
N PRO A 157 21.92 -6.25 1.80
CA PRO A 157 22.69 -6.38 3.05
C PRO A 157 21.91 -6.22 4.34
N ARG A 158 20.74 -5.58 4.29
CA ARG A 158 19.89 -5.29 5.45
C ARG A 158 18.54 -5.99 5.41
N ILE A 159 18.28 -6.81 4.40
CA ILE A 159 17.04 -7.61 4.28
C ILE A 159 17.37 -9.08 4.49
N HIS A 160 18.29 -9.65 3.69
CA HIS A 160 18.74 -11.04 3.76
C HIS A 160 17.62 -12.06 3.97
N GLY A 161 16.47 -11.86 3.31
CA GLY A 161 15.32 -12.72 3.55
C GLY A 161 14.19 -12.52 2.56
N SER A 162 13.09 -13.20 2.83
CA SER A 162 11.85 -13.04 2.08
C SER A 162 11.18 -11.70 2.42
N VAL A 163 10.40 -11.23 1.47
CA VAL A 163 9.49 -10.07 1.64
C VAL A 163 8.10 -10.45 1.17
N GLY A 164 7.08 -9.81 1.73
CA GLY A 164 5.70 -10.13 1.41
C GLY A 164 4.73 -9.02 1.80
N TRP A 165 4.88 -7.80 1.23
CA TRP A 165 3.93 -6.70 1.44
C TRP A 165 2.65 -6.92 0.66
N LYS A 166 1.54 -6.64 1.31
CA LYS A 166 0.23 -6.65 0.69
C LYS A 166 -0.51 -5.35 0.94
N VAL A 167 -1.42 -5.04 0.01
CA VAL A 167 -2.58 -4.18 0.26
C VAL A 167 -3.81 -5.06 0.44
N ALA A 168 -4.76 -4.59 1.27
CA ALA A 168 -5.95 -5.37 1.62
C ALA A 168 -7.19 -4.50 1.76
N ILE A 169 -8.35 -5.10 1.45
CA ILE A 169 -9.68 -4.54 1.67
C ILE A 169 -10.42 -5.50 2.59
N LEU A 170 -10.93 -4.97 3.71
CA LEU A 170 -11.87 -5.67 4.58
C LEU A 170 -13.21 -4.92 4.55
N SER A 171 -14.31 -5.66 4.55
CA SER A 171 -15.66 -5.11 4.44
C SER A 171 -16.64 -5.84 5.35
N LYS A 172 -17.57 -5.09 5.93
CA LYS A 172 -18.77 -5.63 6.58
C LYS A 172 -19.75 -6.20 5.56
N TYR A 173 -19.67 -5.73 4.30
CA TYR A 173 -20.59 -6.06 3.22
C TYR A 173 -19.98 -7.06 2.24
N LYS A 174 -20.86 -7.70 1.49
CA LYS A 174 -20.53 -8.74 0.52
C LYS A 174 -19.58 -8.22 -0.56
N ILE A 175 -18.46 -8.92 -0.74
CA ILE A 175 -17.58 -8.77 -1.90
C ILE A 175 -17.86 -9.96 -2.82
N THR A 176 -18.18 -9.72 -4.09
CA THR A 176 -18.42 -10.78 -5.09
C THR A 176 -17.18 -11.12 -5.89
N GLU A 177 -16.36 -10.10 -6.19
CA GLU A 177 -15.17 -10.24 -7.00
C GLU A 177 -14.09 -9.30 -6.49
N ALA A 178 -12.84 -9.71 -6.67
CA ALA A 178 -11.70 -8.81 -6.48
C ALA A 178 -10.62 -9.09 -7.52
N GLU A 179 -9.92 -8.04 -7.93
CA GLU A 179 -8.83 -8.15 -8.89
C GLU A 179 -7.66 -7.23 -8.52
N ARG A 180 -6.48 -7.68 -8.94
CA ARG A 180 -5.25 -6.93 -8.85
C ARG A 180 -4.94 -6.33 -10.23
N ILE A 181 -4.75 -5.02 -10.28
CA ILE A 181 -4.41 -4.28 -11.51
C ILE A 181 -3.00 -3.74 -11.33
N GLN A 182 -2.05 -4.24 -12.15
CA GLN A 182 -0.66 -3.84 -12.10
C GLN A 182 -0.50 -2.39 -12.54
N LEU A 183 0.25 -1.60 -11.76
CA LEU A 183 0.66 -0.25 -12.12
C LEU A 183 2.08 -0.22 -12.68
N SER A 184 2.39 0.81 -13.47
CA SER A 184 3.72 1.04 -14.02
C SER A 184 4.76 1.19 -12.92
N THR A 185 5.99 0.73 -13.19
CA THR A 185 7.13 0.84 -12.27
C THR A 185 8.26 1.64 -12.90
N ALA A 186 9.03 2.34 -12.08
CA ALA A 186 10.27 2.97 -12.53
C ALA A 186 11.33 1.90 -12.79
N ARG A 187 11.47 1.44 -14.04
CA ARG A 187 12.46 0.42 -14.41
C ARG A 187 13.89 0.93 -14.25
N LYS A 188 14.77 0.11 -13.69
CA LYS A 188 16.20 0.40 -13.55
C LYS A 188 17.07 -0.57 -14.36
N SER A 189 17.10 -1.83 -13.93
CA SER A 189 17.84 -2.88 -14.61
C SER A 189 17.11 -4.21 -14.46
N PHE A 190 17.38 -5.16 -15.35
CA PHE A 190 16.74 -6.48 -15.30
C PHE A 190 16.89 -7.16 -13.93
N LEU A 191 18.07 -7.06 -13.29
CA LEU A 191 18.30 -7.72 -12.00
C LEU A 191 17.62 -6.99 -10.85
N GLU A 192 17.68 -5.66 -10.79
CA GLU A 192 17.02 -4.87 -9.76
C GLU A 192 15.50 -5.02 -9.84
N ASP A 193 14.94 -5.05 -11.06
CA ASP A 193 13.50 -5.18 -11.30
C ASP A 193 12.94 -6.52 -10.79
N GLN A 194 13.79 -7.56 -10.61
CA GLN A 194 13.37 -8.83 -10.01
C GLN A 194 12.98 -8.72 -8.53
N PHE A 195 13.52 -7.75 -7.81
CA PHE A 195 13.40 -7.63 -6.35
C PHE A 195 12.62 -6.39 -5.92
N ARG A 196 11.97 -5.70 -6.84
CA ARG A 196 11.28 -4.43 -6.58
C ARG A 196 9.82 -4.63 -6.19
N ILE A 197 9.29 -3.57 -5.57
CA ILE A 197 7.85 -3.37 -5.40
C ILE A 197 7.18 -3.41 -6.77
N GLN A 198 6.03 -4.05 -6.84
CA GLN A 198 5.14 -4.16 -8.00
C GLN A 198 3.79 -3.50 -7.62
N PRO A 199 3.73 -2.15 -7.57
CA PRO A 199 2.56 -1.45 -7.09
C PRO A 199 1.32 -1.82 -7.91
N ALA A 200 0.20 -1.92 -7.23
CA ALA A 200 -1.05 -2.33 -7.86
C ALA A 200 -2.26 -1.65 -7.22
N ILE A 201 -3.34 -1.60 -7.96
CA ILE A 201 -4.66 -1.37 -7.40
C ILE A 201 -5.24 -2.74 -7.02
N LEU A 202 -5.70 -2.88 -5.79
CA LEU A 202 -6.66 -3.92 -5.42
C LEU A 202 -8.05 -3.31 -5.55
N LYS A 203 -8.88 -3.89 -6.43
CA LYS A 203 -10.27 -3.50 -6.61
C LYS A 203 -11.18 -4.61 -6.13
N ALA A 204 -12.14 -4.30 -5.28
CA ALA A 204 -13.21 -5.18 -4.83
C ALA A 204 -14.56 -4.68 -5.34
N THR A 205 -15.38 -5.57 -5.90
CA THR A 205 -16.74 -5.28 -6.39
C THR A 205 -17.76 -5.78 -5.37
N LEU A 206 -18.66 -4.89 -4.97
CA LEU A 206 -19.71 -5.15 -3.99
C LEU A 206 -21.08 -4.97 -4.65
N PRO A 207 -22.01 -5.92 -4.51
CA PRO A 207 -23.35 -5.77 -5.04
C PRO A 207 -24.19 -4.87 -4.14
N THR A 208 -25.09 -4.09 -4.74
CA THR A 208 -26.16 -3.38 -4.03
C THR A 208 -27.47 -4.18 -4.09
N SER A 209 -28.35 -3.96 -3.12
CA SER A 209 -29.62 -4.72 -3.00
C SER A 209 -30.62 -4.44 -4.13
N ASP A 210 -30.47 -3.32 -4.82
CA ASP A 210 -31.26 -2.94 -6.00
C ASP A 210 -30.72 -3.49 -7.34
N GLY A 211 -29.61 -4.26 -7.29
CA GLY A 211 -28.99 -4.89 -8.44
C GLY A 211 -27.88 -4.07 -9.10
N GLY A 212 -27.48 -2.97 -8.48
CA GLY A 212 -26.30 -2.19 -8.85
C GLY A 212 -24.99 -2.77 -8.30
N GLN A 213 -23.93 -1.98 -8.38
CA GLN A 213 -22.60 -2.31 -7.89
C GLN A 213 -21.95 -1.08 -7.24
N PHE A 214 -21.03 -1.33 -6.34
CA PHE A 214 -20.11 -0.38 -5.75
C PHE A 214 -18.67 -0.95 -5.85
N ALA A 215 -17.68 -0.10 -6.05
CA ALA A 215 -16.29 -0.53 -6.06
C ALA A 215 -15.48 0.10 -4.91
N ALA A 216 -14.84 -0.73 -4.11
CA ALA A 216 -13.83 -0.31 -3.14
C ALA A 216 -12.44 -0.63 -3.68
N LEU A 217 -11.54 0.37 -3.68
CA LEU A 217 -10.19 0.23 -4.20
C LEU A 217 -9.16 0.66 -3.15
N THR A 218 -8.00 0.00 -3.17
CA THR A 218 -6.84 0.43 -2.40
C THR A 218 -5.56 0.25 -3.18
N LEU A 219 -4.54 1.05 -2.84
CA LEU A 219 -3.21 0.98 -3.45
C LEU A 219 -2.13 1.43 -2.44
N HIS A 220 -0.89 1.11 -2.80
CA HIS A 220 0.29 1.71 -2.20
C HIS A 220 1.30 2.00 -3.32
N LEU A 221 1.56 3.27 -3.59
CA LEU A 221 2.50 3.67 -4.64
C LEU A 221 3.93 3.67 -4.12
N ASP A 222 4.89 3.26 -4.95
CA ASP A 222 6.31 3.36 -4.65
C ASP A 222 6.78 4.83 -4.51
N LEU A 223 7.96 5.04 -3.96
CA LEU A 223 8.54 6.38 -3.82
C LEU A 223 8.82 7.01 -5.19
N TYR A 224 8.85 8.33 -5.22
CA TYR A 224 9.29 9.09 -6.39
C TYR A 224 10.73 8.72 -6.80
N VAL A 225 10.93 8.47 -8.08
CA VAL A 225 12.24 8.19 -8.67
C VAL A 225 12.58 9.32 -9.64
N PRO A 226 13.52 10.22 -9.28
CA PRO A 226 13.89 11.36 -10.12
C PRO A 226 14.30 10.94 -11.54
N GLY A 227 13.86 11.72 -12.54
CA GLY A 227 14.18 11.47 -13.94
C GLY A 227 13.40 10.35 -14.61
N THR A 228 12.36 9.81 -13.95
CA THR A 228 11.42 8.88 -14.55
C THR A 228 10.03 9.50 -14.62
N ASN A 229 9.15 8.94 -15.47
CA ASN A 229 7.74 9.30 -15.58
C ASN A 229 6.82 8.24 -14.93
N ALA A 230 7.36 7.45 -13.99
CA ALA A 230 6.60 6.34 -13.41
C ALA A 230 5.34 6.82 -12.68
N LYS A 231 5.44 7.92 -11.92
CA LYS A 231 4.30 8.51 -11.22
C LYS A 231 3.22 9.01 -12.19
N ASP A 232 3.60 9.70 -13.26
CA ASP A 232 2.63 10.15 -14.28
C ASP A 232 1.88 8.97 -14.91
N LEU A 233 2.59 7.88 -15.21
CA LEU A 233 1.99 6.66 -15.76
C LEU A 233 1.07 5.99 -14.73
N GLN A 234 1.49 5.87 -13.48
CA GLN A 234 0.67 5.31 -12.40
C GLN A 234 -0.64 6.09 -12.24
N LEU A 235 -0.57 7.41 -12.19
CA LEU A 235 -1.77 8.23 -12.05
C LEU A 235 -2.70 8.16 -13.28
N ALA A 236 -2.14 8.07 -14.48
CA ALA A 236 -2.94 7.87 -15.69
C ALA A 236 -3.62 6.48 -15.72
N GLU A 237 -2.97 5.44 -15.20
CA GLU A 237 -3.53 4.09 -15.06
C GLU A 237 -4.64 4.05 -14.00
N ILE A 238 -4.45 4.75 -12.87
CA ILE A 238 -5.46 4.92 -11.83
C ILE A 238 -6.68 5.66 -12.42
N ASP A 239 -6.47 6.81 -13.05
CA ASP A 239 -7.54 7.60 -13.68
C ASP A 239 -8.32 6.79 -14.71
N LYS A 240 -7.64 5.96 -15.51
CA LYS A 240 -8.27 5.06 -16.47
C LYS A 240 -9.24 4.09 -15.79
N GLU A 241 -8.84 3.52 -14.65
CA GLU A 241 -9.70 2.59 -13.91
C GLU A 241 -10.90 3.34 -13.30
N LEU A 242 -10.67 4.47 -12.63
CA LEU A 242 -11.71 5.26 -12.02
C LEU A 242 -12.70 5.80 -13.04
N SER A 243 -12.21 6.32 -14.19
CA SER A 243 -13.08 6.81 -15.28
C SER A 243 -13.87 5.68 -15.91
N THR A 244 -13.34 4.45 -15.97
CA THR A 244 -14.07 3.28 -16.45
C THR A 244 -15.24 2.93 -15.53
N LEU A 245 -15.03 2.94 -14.22
CA LEU A 245 -16.09 2.73 -13.24
C LEU A 245 -17.16 3.82 -13.32
N THR A 246 -16.75 5.09 -13.37
CA THR A 246 -17.65 6.23 -13.50
C THR A 246 -18.49 6.14 -14.79
N ALA A 247 -17.87 5.80 -15.92
CA ALA A 247 -18.58 5.64 -17.20
C ALA A 247 -19.57 4.45 -17.19
N ALA A 248 -19.33 3.44 -16.36
CA ALA A 248 -20.24 2.32 -16.12
C ALA A 248 -21.36 2.66 -15.11
N GLY A 249 -21.35 3.84 -14.50
CA GLY A 249 -22.30 4.22 -13.45
C GLY A 249 -22.10 3.44 -12.15
N ILE A 250 -20.86 3.01 -11.87
CA ILE A 250 -20.50 2.30 -10.66
C ILE A 250 -19.85 3.29 -9.69
N PRO A 251 -20.50 3.66 -8.57
CA PRO A 251 -19.90 4.47 -7.52
C PRO A 251 -18.68 3.77 -6.93
N TRP A 252 -17.67 4.57 -6.57
CA TRP A 252 -16.41 4.00 -6.09
C TRP A 252 -15.72 4.86 -5.04
N ILE A 253 -14.92 4.21 -4.20
CA ILE A 253 -13.96 4.83 -3.30
C ILE A 253 -12.58 4.21 -3.53
N LEU A 254 -11.53 5.04 -3.57
CA LEU A 254 -10.13 4.64 -3.64
C LEU A 254 -9.37 5.26 -2.48
N GLY A 255 -8.79 4.44 -1.61
CA GLY A 255 -7.93 4.91 -0.53
C GLY A 255 -6.55 4.28 -0.55
N GLY A 256 -5.54 4.97 -0.03
CA GLY A 256 -4.21 4.41 0.09
C GLY A 256 -3.11 5.42 0.35
N ASP A 257 -1.90 4.89 0.45
CA ASP A 257 -0.66 5.67 0.48
C ASP A 257 -0.19 5.92 -0.96
N PHE A 258 -0.35 7.16 -1.41
CA PHE A 258 0.06 7.58 -2.75
C PHE A 258 1.56 7.93 -2.83
N ASN A 259 2.22 8.11 -1.68
CA ASN A 259 3.60 8.60 -1.64
C ASN A 259 3.80 9.90 -2.46
N LEU A 260 2.77 10.75 -2.50
CA LEU A 260 2.73 12.03 -3.20
C LEU A 260 2.28 13.13 -2.26
N LEU A 261 3.03 14.23 -2.22
CA LEU A 261 2.64 15.42 -1.46
C LEU A 261 1.40 16.11 -2.08
N PRO A 262 0.68 16.93 -1.33
CA PRO A 262 -0.23 17.89 -1.92
C PRO A 262 0.48 18.75 -2.97
N PHE A 263 -0.22 19.16 -4.04
CA PHE A 263 0.34 20.08 -5.03
C PHE A 263 0.39 21.50 -4.44
N ASP A 264 1.43 21.74 -3.62
CA ASP A 264 1.65 23.01 -2.93
C ASP A 264 3.14 23.19 -2.62
N ASP A 265 3.69 24.35 -3.03
CA ASP A 265 5.11 24.67 -2.77
C ASP A 265 5.44 24.71 -1.28
N ALA A 266 4.49 25.12 -0.42
CA ALA A 266 4.69 25.14 1.02
C ALA A 266 4.73 23.73 1.62
N ALA A 267 3.96 22.77 1.09
CA ALA A 267 4.01 21.37 1.50
C ALA A 267 5.40 20.77 1.23
N TYR A 268 5.97 21.03 0.06
CA TYR A 268 7.33 20.61 -0.28
C TYR A 268 8.39 21.32 0.57
N ALA A 269 8.26 22.63 0.76
CA ALA A 269 9.22 23.44 1.50
C ALA A 269 9.27 23.12 3.01
N ARG A 270 8.20 22.53 3.58
CA ARG A 270 8.16 22.08 4.98
C ARG A 270 9.05 20.87 5.25
N LEU A 271 9.35 20.08 4.23
CA LEU A 271 10.18 18.90 4.40
C LEU A 271 11.62 19.28 4.75
N ALA A 272 12.26 18.48 5.61
CA ALA A 272 13.70 18.57 5.81
C ALA A 272 14.43 18.40 4.46
N PRO A 273 15.51 19.17 4.19
CA PRO A 273 16.20 19.16 2.89
C PRO A 273 16.60 17.76 2.41
N GLU A 274 17.01 16.89 3.33
CA GLU A 274 17.42 15.52 3.06
C GLU A 274 16.24 14.62 2.62
N GLN A 275 15.02 15.01 3.00
CA GLN A 275 13.77 14.30 2.67
C GLN A 275 13.18 14.77 1.33
N GLN A 276 13.49 15.98 0.89
CA GLN A 276 12.94 16.57 -0.34
C GLN A 276 13.25 15.75 -1.59
N LYS A 277 14.39 15.05 -1.63
CA LYS A 277 14.80 14.22 -2.78
C LYS A 277 13.84 13.04 -3.08
N TYR A 278 12.98 12.68 -2.15
CA TYR A 278 12.00 11.61 -2.31
C TYR A 278 10.67 12.07 -2.90
N TYR A 279 10.52 13.36 -3.17
CA TYR A 279 9.29 13.97 -3.66
C TYR A 279 9.55 14.91 -4.83
N ASN A 280 8.55 15.02 -5.72
CA ASN A 280 8.55 16.05 -6.75
C ASN A 280 7.99 17.35 -6.16
N PRO A 281 8.69 18.50 -6.31
CA PRO A 281 8.14 19.80 -5.89
C PRO A 281 6.85 20.18 -6.63
N LYS A 282 6.63 19.61 -7.82
CA LYS A 282 5.38 19.72 -8.59
C LYS A 282 4.65 18.38 -8.56
N SER A 283 4.09 18.08 -7.38
CA SER A 283 3.45 16.79 -7.13
C SER A 283 2.45 16.41 -8.21
N GLU A 284 2.58 15.21 -8.70
CA GLU A 284 1.72 14.62 -9.73
C GLU A 284 0.30 14.35 -9.21
N ILE A 285 0.05 14.35 -7.90
CA ILE A 285 -1.27 14.11 -7.29
C ILE A 285 -2.34 15.08 -7.83
N LYS A 286 -1.91 16.28 -8.27
CA LYS A 286 -2.77 17.28 -8.93
C LYS A 286 -3.58 16.68 -10.08
N TYR A 287 -3.04 15.69 -10.77
CA TYR A 287 -3.72 15.02 -11.87
C TYR A 287 -5.04 14.37 -11.44
N LEU A 288 -5.11 13.77 -10.25
CA LEU A 288 -6.32 13.17 -9.69
C LEU A 288 -7.16 14.19 -8.92
N THR A 289 -6.54 15.09 -8.14
CA THR A 289 -7.27 16.06 -7.31
C THR A 289 -8.01 17.13 -8.12
N ASP A 290 -7.63 17.36 -9.37
CA ASP A 290 -8.37 18.22 -10.30
C ASP A 290 -9.60 17.52 -10.91
N ARG A 291 -9.77 16.21 -10.73
CA ARG A 291 -10.79 15.39 -11.40
C ARG A 291 -11.82 14.77 -10.48
N TYR A 292 -11.42 14.48 -9.25
CA TYR A 292 -12.21 13.67 -8.32
C TYR A 292 -12.32 14.36 -6.96
N GLN A 293 -13.38 14.06 -6.23
CA GLN A 293 -13.49 14.42 -4.83
C GLN A 293 -12.35 13.72 -4.05
N VAL A 294 -11.75 14.42 -3.09
CA VAL A 294 -10.61 13.91 -2.31
C VAL A 294 -10.70 14.32 -0.84
N VAL A 295 -10.29 13.43 0.03
CA VAL A 295 -10.13 13.62 1.47
C VAL A 295 -8.72 13.21 1.85
N PRO A 296 -7.94 14.08 2.54
CA PRO A 296 -8.27 15.48 2.80
C PRO A 296 -8.29 16.32 1.51
N THR A 297 -9.10 17.38 1.49
CA THR A 297 -9.19 18.28 0.36
C THR A 297 -7.92 19.12 0.19
N ILE A 298 -7.67 19.61 -1.03
CA ILE A 298 -6.52 20.51 -1.27
C ILE A 298 -6.58 21.76 -0.39
N GLN A 299 -7.77 22.32 -0.15
CA GLN A 299 -7.92 23.47 0.73
C GLN A 299 -7.53 23.18 2.18
N GLU A 300 -7.83 21.99 2.67
CA GLU A 300 -7.47 21.55 4.02
C GLU A 300 -5.96 21.36 4.18
N VAL A 301 -5.32 20.64 3.25
CA VAL A 301 -3.89 20.35 3.34
C VAL A 301 -2.98 21.54 3.05
N THR A 302 -3.51 22.60 2.42
CA THR A 302 -2.77 23.83 2.10
C THR A 302 -3.21 25.04 2.93
N GLY A 303 -4.34 24.92 3.65
CA GLY A 303 -4.93 26.00 4.44
C GLY A 303 -4.24 26.25 5.78
N ALA A 304 -4.81 27.15 6.57
CA ALA A 304 -4.25 27.53 7.88
C ALA A 304 -4.20 26.35 8.89
N ASP A 305 -5.13 25.43 8.79
CA ASP A 305 -5.26 24.25 9.65
C ASP A 305 -4.60 22.99 9.07
N PHE A 306 -3.70 23.12 8.09
CA PHE A 306 -3.06 21.99 7.40
C PHE A 306 -2.50 20.93 8.34
N ALA A 307 -2.05 21.34 9.54
CA ALA A 307 -1.46 20.43 10.52
C ALA A 307 -2.41 19.32 11.00
N LYS A 308 -3.73 19.52 10.89
CA LYS A 308 -4.76 18.51 11.22
C LYS A 308 -4.83 17.40 10.16
N TRP A 309 -4.24 17.64 9.00
CA TRP A 309 -4.36 16.80 7.81
C TRP A 309 -3.05 16.13 7.41
N LEU A 310 -2.02 16.23 8.27
CA LEU A 310 -0.76 15.51 8.09
C LEU A 310 -0.99 14.04 8.41
N THR A 311 -0.64 13.18 7.47
CA THR A 311 -0.90 11.74 7.59
C THR A 311 0.36 10.92 7.85
N ARG A 312 1.55 11.52 7.76
CA ARG A 312 2.79 10.80 7.99
C ARG A 312 3.74 11.51 8.95
N TRP A 313 4.24 10.73 9.91
CA TRP A 313 5.36 11.07 10.78
C TRP A 313 6.50 10.08 10.54
N PRO A 314 7.51 10.40 9.72
CA PRO A 314 8.64 9.51 9.48
C PRO A 314 9.35 9.09 10.77
N ASN A 315 9.95 7.90 10.76
CA ASN A 315 10.73 7.39 11.90
C ASN A 315 12.10 8.06 12.05
N ASP A 316 12.47 8.97 11.17
CA ASP A 316 13.68 9.80 11.29
C ASP A 316 13.64 10.63 12.59
N PRO A 317 14.57 10.43 13.55
CA PRO A 317 14.57 11.12 14.84
C PRO A 317 14.76 12.64 14.75
N SER A 318 15.19 13.17 13.60
CA SER A 318 15.28 14.61 13.36
C SER A 318 13.90 15.26 13.17
N ILE A 319 12.88 14.47 12.79
CA ILE A 319 11.50 14.91 12.54
C ILE A 319 10.66 14.70 13.81
N LYS A 320 10.13 15.78 14.38
CA LYS A 320 9.54 15.78 15.72
C LYS A 320 8.03 15.57 15.77
N GLY A 321 7.39 15.36 14.61
CA GLY A 321 5.94 15.14 14.49
C GLY A 321 5.54 14.90 13.04
N PRO A 322 4.25 14.66 12.79
CA PRO A 322 3.74 14.57 11.42
C PRO A 322 4.11 15.82 10.63
N ASP A 323 4.62 15.65 9.41
CA ASP A 323 5.14 16.76 8.61
C ASP A 323 4.63 16.79 7.16
N ARG A 324 3.92 15.73 6.73
CA ARG A 324 3.42 15.59 5.36
C ARG A 324 2.13 14.80 5.27
N THR A 325 1.39 15.03 4.17
CA THR A 325 0.19 14.26 3.79
C THR A 325 0.54 13.41 2.59
N LEU A 326 0.36 12.10 2.68
CA LEU A 326 0.63 11.11 1.63
C LEU A 326 -0.55 10.17 1.40
N ASP A 327 -1.45 10.08 2.37
CA ASP A 327 -2.59 9.16 2.38
C ASP A 327 -3.84 9.95 2.03
N TYR A 328 -4.59 9.44 1.06
CA TYR A 328 -5.80 10.09 0.54
C TYR A 328 -6.92 9.07 0.33
N LEU A 329 -8.16 9.58 0.39
CA LEU A 329 -9.36 8.89 -0.06
C LEU A 329 -9.98 9.70 -1.21
N PHE A 330 -10.03 9.11 -2.41
CA PHE A 330 -10.73 9.65 -3.56
C PHE A 330 -12.10 9.00 -3.67
N LEU A 331 -13.09 9.79 -4.07
CA LEU A 331 -14.48 9.35 -4.19
C LEU A 331 -15.05 9.76 -5.53
N SER A 332 -15.96 8.95 -6.10
CA SER A 332 -16.72 9.32 -7.28
C SER A 332 -17.69 10.46 -6.96
N ASP A 333 -18.01 11.28 -7.98
CA ASP A 333 -18.79 12.51 -7.80
C ASP A 333 -20.24 12.29 -7.36
N ASP A 334 -20.76 11.08 -7.53
CA ASP A 334 -22.10 10.67 -7.10
C ASP A 334 -22.18 10.29 -5.62
N LEU A 335 -21.03 10.15 -4.93
CA LEU A 335 -20.97 9.96 -3.48
C LEU A 335 -21.08 11.31 -2.76
N LYS A 336 -21.88 11.36 -1.72
CA LYS A 336 -22.00 12.54 -0.87
C LYS A 336 -21.09 12.41 0.35
N ILE A 337 -20.03 13.22 0.38
CA ILE A 337 -19.07 13.25 1.48
C ILE A 337 -19.71 13.88 2.72
N GLY A 338 -19.59 13.19 3.85
CA GLY A 338 -19.96 13.66 5.18
C GLY A 338 -18.75 14.11 5.99
N ASP A 339 -18.71 13.70 7.27
CA ASP A 339 -17.59 14.00 8.15
C ASP A 339 -16.30 13.24 7.72
N HIS A 340 -15.15 13.90 7.91
CA HIS A 340 -13.87 13.30 7.58
C HIS A 340 -12.75 13.92 8.41
N TYR A 341 -11.71 13.13 8.70
CA TYR A 341 -10.60 13.54 9.54
C TYR A 341 -9.40 12.60 9.44
N VAL A 342 -8.27 13.07 9.93
CA VAL A 342 -7.09 12.25 10.25
C VAL A 342 -7.12 11.99 11.74
N ARG A 343 -7.15 10.73 12.16
CA ARG A 343 -7.12 10.37 13.57
C ARG A 343 -5.67 10.38 14.07
N SER A 344 -5.27 11.47 14.71
CA SER A 344 -3.91 11.68 15.20
C SER A 344 -3.78 11.66 16.73
N GLU A 345 -4.89 11.83 17.47
CA GLU A 345 -4.85 12.03 18.92
C GLU A 345 -4.25 10.84 19.70
N ASP A 346 -4.52 9.61 19.23
CA ASP A 346 -4.13 8.37 19.92
C ASP A 346 -3.44 7.34 19.00
N THR A 347 -3.02 7.74 17.78
CA THR A 347 -2.42 6.84 16.79
C THR A 347 -0.96 7.14 16.45
N LEU A 348 -0.41 8.25 16.95
CA LEU A 348 0.94 8.76 16.62
C LEU A 348 2.08 7.75 16.81
N TYR A 349 1.90 6.72 17.64
CA TYR A 349 2.94 5.75 17.96
C TYR A 349 2.64 4.33 17.43
N ILE A 350 1.55 4.16 16.67
CA ILE A 350 1.15 2.86 16.14
C ILE A 350 1.85 2.57 14.80
N SER A 351 1.86 3.55 13.91
CA SER A 351 2.49 3.49 12.59
C SER A 351 3.16 4.83 12.30
N ASP A 352 4.05 4.89 11.32
CA ASP A 352 4.56 6.14 10.77
C ASP A 352 3.55 6.85 9.85
N HIS A 353 2.40 6.22 9.60
CA HIS A 353 1.22 6.80 8.96
C HIS A 353 0.05 6.88 9.93
N LEU A 354 -0.82 7.86 9.71
CA LEU A 354 -2.03 8.09 10.50
C LEU A 354 -3.27 7.72 9.67
N PRO A 355 -4.29 7.09 10.27
CA PRO A 355 -5.48 6.70 9.53
C PRO A 355 -6.28 7.91 9.07
N VAL A 356 -6.73 7.88 7.81
CA VAL A 356 -7.65 8.84 7.22
C VAL A 356 -9.03 8.21 7.17
N ILE A 357 -10.03 8.93 7.69
CA ILE A 357 -11.41 8.47 7.81
C ILE A 357 -12.33 9.38 6.99
N VAL A 358 -13.34 8.80 6.34
CA VAL A 358 -14.40 9.53 5.65
C VAL A 358 -15.75 8.84 5.88
N GLU A 359 -16.76 9.64 6.17
CA GLU A 359 -18.16 9.23 6.09
C GLU A 359 -18.75 9.70 4.75
N PHE A 360 -19.51 8.83 4.10
CA PHE A 360 -20.12 9.15 2.81
C PHE A 360 -21.44 8.40 2.63
N GLU A 361 -22.27 8.87 1.70
CA GLU A 361 -23.56 8.25 1.36
C GLU A 361 -23.49 7.81 -0.11
N ILE A 362 -23.90 6.56 -0.38
CA ILE A 362 -24.04 6.03 -1.74
C ILE A 362 -25.39 6.47 -2.33
N PRO A 363 -25.49 6.68 -3.68
CA PRO A 363 -26.72 7.12 -4.33
C PRO A 363 -27.88 6.11 -4.23
#